data_5a961cb5cbe31b6d488342692e41e1c6
#
_entry.id   5a961cb5cbe31b6d488342692e41e1c6
#
_cell.length_a   1.000
_cell.length_b   1.000
_cell.length_c   1.000
_cell.angle_alpha   90.00
_cell.angle_beta   90.00
_cell.angle_gamma   90.00
#
_symmetry.space_group_name_H-M   'P 1'
#
loop_
_entity.id
_entity.type
_entity.pdbx_description
1 polymer ?
#
loop_
_entity_poly.entity_id
_entity_poly.type
_entity_poly.pdbx_seq_one_letter_code
_entity_poly.pdbx_strand_id
1 'polypeptide(L)'
;KINHLSEEILYRATMLSYLVCTYIKEYSGRLSAFCGCAIAAGSGMACGVCYMKGGRLKELEYTLNNMASSITGMICDGGNQGCTMKGVAACDTAFRSVEFALEGVHIDKLMVSTGRHRKRRCAIWDLLHRREW
;
A
#
# COMPACT_ATOMS: atom_id res chain seq x y z
N LYS A 1 7.69 -15.46 15.74
CA LYS A 1 7.03 -16.78 15.52
C LYS A 1 6.40 -16.73 14.16
N ILE A 2 6.92 -17.51 13.20
CA ILE A 2 6.30 -17.72 11.91
C ILE A 2 5.03 -18.52 12.19
N ASN A 3 3.87 -17.92 11.97
CA ASN A 3 2.60 -18.64 12.04
C ASN A 3 2.65 -19.74 10.99
N HIS A 4 2.25 -20.96 11.35
CA HIS A 4 2.11 -22.08 10.42
C HIS A 4 0.92 -21.80 9.49
N LEU A 5 1.14 -20.97 8.48
CA LEU A 5 0.16 -20.71 7.42
C LEU A 5 0.24 -21.84 6.41
N SER A 6 -0.90 -22.22 5.84
CA SER A 6 -0.89 -23.16 4.72
C SER A 6 -0.18 -22.54 3.51
N GLU A 7 0.45 -23.38 2.70
CA GLU A 7 1.11 -22.92 1.47
C GLU A 7 0.12 -22.20 0.56
N GLU A 8 -1.11 -22.64 0.51
CA GLU A 8 -2.16 -21.99 -0.28
C GLU A 8 -2.39 -20.54 0.14
N ILE A 9 -2.50 -20.27 1.44
CA ILE A 9 -2.64 -18.90 1.96
C ILE A 9 -1.42 -18.05 1.59
N LEU A 10 -0.23 -18.62 1.70
CA LEU A 10 1.00 -17.92 1.35
C LEU A 10 1.04 -17.58 -0.14
N TYR A 11 0.69 -18.52 -1.03
CA TYR A 11 0.62 -18.25 -2.47
C TYR A 11 -0.41 -17.19 -2.81
N ARG A 12 -1.60 -17.27 -2.26
CA ARG A 12 -2.67 -16.27 -2.49
C ARG A 12 -2.25 -14.88 -1.99
N ALA A 13 -1.65 -14.78 -0.82
CA ALA A 13 -1.15 -13.52 -0.26
C ALA A 13 -0.04 -12.92 -1.14
N THR A 14 0.88 -13.76 -1.61
CA THR A 14 1.97 -13.34 -2.50
C THR A 14 1.40 -12.83 -3.83
N MET A 15 0.48 -13.57 -4.45
CA MET A 15 -0.17 -13.14 -5.69
C MET A 15 -0.93 -11.82 -5.51
N LEU A 16 -1.67 -11.66 -4.41
CA LEU A 16 -2.35 -10.41 -4.09
C LEU A 16 -1.36 -9.24 -3.96
N SER A 17 -0.24 -9.47 -3.28
CA SER A 17 0.82 -8.47 -3.15
C SER A 17 1.35 -8.01 -4.51
N TYR A 18 1.64 -8.93 -5.40
CA TYR A 18 2.09 -8.61 -6.77
C TYR A 18 1.02 -7.90 -7.59
N LEU A 19 -0.24 -8.34 -7.51
CA LEU A 19 -1.35 -7.70 -8.23
C LEU A 19 -1.53 -6.24 -7.80
N VAL A 20 -1.53 -5.97 -6.49
CA VAL A 20 -1.63 -4.60 -5.97
C VAL A 20 -0.44 -3.75 -6.39
N CYS A 21 0.78 -4.30 -6.27
CA CYS A 21 1.99 -3.61 -6.71
C CYS A 21 1.94 -3.26 -8.21
N THR A 22 1.58 -4.22 -9.05
CA THR A 22 1.47 -4.04 -10.50
C THR A 22 0.39 -3.03 -10.84
N TYR A 23 -0.75 -3.10 -10.18
CA TYR A 23 -1.84 -2.14 -10.36
C TYR A 23 -1.39 -0.71 -10.06
N ILE A 24 -0.72 -0.47 -8.94
CA ILE A 24 -0.16 0.84 -8.61
C ILE A 24 0.87 1.28 -9.66
N LYS A 25 1.71 0.37 -10.14
CA LYS A 25 2.73 0.67 -11.16
C LYS A 25 2.15 0.98 -12.53
N GLU A 26 1.04 0.38 -12.91
CA GLU A 26 0.35 0.69 -14.16
C GLU A 26 -0.02 2.18 -14.26
N TYR A 27 -0.47 2.77 -13.18
CA TYR A 27 -0.85 4.18 -13.14
C TYR A 27 0.30 5.13 -12.82
N SER A 28 1.26 4.72 -12.00
CA SER A 28 2.42 5.57 -11.67
C SER A 28 3.48 5.59 -12.77
N GLY A 29 3.37 4.69 -13.75
CA GLY A 29 4.35 4.51 -14.81
C GLY A 29 5.63 3.78 -14.35
N ARG A 30 6.51 3.46 -15.32
CA ARG A 30 7.76 2.75 -15.05
C ARG A 30 8.73 3.58 -14.21
N LEU A 31 8.83 4.87 -14.54
CA LEU A 31 9.62 5.84 -13.81
C LEU A 31 8.68 6.92 -13.27
N SER A 32 8.69 7.12 -11.99
CA SER A 32 7.92 8.15 -11.32
C SER A 32 8.77 8.89 -10.29
N ALA A 33 8.35 10.10 -9.94
CA ALA A 33 8.99 10.87 -8.87
C ALA A 33 8.82 10.19 -7.49
N PHE A 34 7.87 9.26 -7.36
CA PHE A 34 7.60 8.53 -6.12
C PHE A 34 8.46 7.28 -5.99
N CYS A 35 8.79 6.93 -4.75
CA CYS A 35 9.54 5.72 -4.44
C CYS A 35 8.69 4.46 -4.73
N GLY A 36 8.96 3.78 -5.87
CA GLY A 36 8.24 2.58 -6.26
C GLY A 36 8.38 1.42 -5.26
N CYS A 37 9.57 1.29 -4.64
CA CYS A 37 9.80 0.26 -3.62
C CYS A 37 8.93 0.47 -2.38
N ALA A 38 8.84 1.71 -1.89
CA ALA A 38 8.04 2.01 -0.72
C ALA A 38 6.54 2.04 -1.06
N ILE A 39 6.13 2.82 -2.06
CA ILE A 39 4.72 3.09 -2.33
C ILE A 39 4.04 1.91 -3.01
N ALA A 40 4.59 1.39 -4.11
CA ALA A 40 3.93 0.30 -4.83
C ALA A 40 4.17 -1.05 -4.16
N ALA A 41 5.44 -1.43 -3.95
CA ALA A 41 5.76 -2.74 -3.37
C ALA A 41 5.38 -2.81 -1.88
N GLY A 42 5.61 -1.75 -1.10
CA GLY A 42 5.21 -1.70 0.30
C GLY A 42 3.70 -1.80 0.49
N SER A 43 2.90 -1.12 -0.32
CA SER A 43 1.43 -1.25 -0.28
C SER A 43 0.96 -2.64 -0.72
N GLY A 44 1.60 -3.22 -1.73
CA GLY A 44 1.34 -4.60 -2.14
C GLY A 44 1.64 -5.59 -1.02
N MET A 45 2.80 -5.46 -0.38
CA MET A 45 3.17 -6.28 0.77
C MET A 45 2.17 -6.13 1.93
N ALA A 46 1.74 -4.91 2.25
CA ALA A 46 0.75 -4.66 3.29
C ALA A 46 -0.55 -5.42 3.03
N CYS A 47 -1.04 -5.42 1.78
CA CYS A 47 -2.23 -6.19 1.40
C CYS A 47 -2.02 -7.70 1.57
N GLY A 48 -0.86 -8.22 1.17
CA GLY A 48 -0.51 -9.63 1.37
C GLY A 48 -0.51 -10.01 2.86
N VAL A 49 0.12 -9.19 3.71
CA VAL A 49 0.16 -9.41 5.17
C VAL A 49 -1.24 -9.31 5.78
N CYS A 50 -2.05 -8.33 5.36
CA CYS A 50 -3.44 -8.19 5.80
C CYS A 50 -4.24 -9.46 5.50
N TYR A 51 -4.13 -9.98 4.27
CA TYR A 51 -4.80 -11.21 3.87
C TYR A 51 -4.34 -12.41 4.70
N MET A 52 -3.02 -12.58 4.94
CA MET A 52 -2.48 -13.65 5.79
C MET A 52 -2.99 -13.60 7.23
N LYS A 53 -3.25 -12.41 7.74
CA LYS A 53 -3.82 -12.19 9.08
C LYS A 53 -5.37 -12.31 9.11
N GLY A 54 -6.00 -12.72 8.02
CA GLY A 54 -7.44 -12.95 7.92
C GLY A 54 -8.27 -11.73 7.52
N GLY A 55 -7.62 -10.61 7.19
CA GLY A 55 -8.28 -9.41 6.67
C GLY A 55 -8.99 -9.71 5.35
N ARG A 56 -10.12 -9.06 5.13
CA ARG A 56 -10.95 -9.15 3.94
C ARG A 56 -10.96 -7.81 3.20
N LEU A 57 -11.86 -7.64 2.27
CA LEU A 57 -11.93 -6.46 1.40
C LEU A 57 -11.92 -5.14 2.17
N LYS A 58 -12.65 -5.07 3.27
CA LYS A 58 -12.75 -3.87 4.11
C LYS A 58 -11.41 -3.54 4.79
N GLU A 59 -10.77 -4.54 5.37
CA GLU A 59 -9.48 -4.38 6.05
C GLU A 59 -8.35 -4.10 5.03
N LEU A 60 -8.44 -4.66 3.83
CA LEU A 60 -7.53 -4.34 2.72
C LEU A 60 -7.67 -2.86 2.30
N GLU A 61 -8.90 -2.35 2.19
CA GLU A 61 -9.14 -0.94 1.90
C GLU A 61 -8.57 -0.04 3.00
N TYR A 62 -8.80 -0.38 4.26
CA TYR A 62 -8.25 0.34 5.41
C TYR A 62 -6.73 0.34 5.42
N THR A 63 -6.12 -0.81 5.15
CA THR A 63 -4.68 -0.96 5.03
C THR A 63 -4.11 -0.03 3.96
N LEU A 64 -4.73 0.00 2.77
CA LEU A 64 -4.29 0.87 1.68
C LEU A 64 -4.45 2.36 2.01
N ASN A 65 -5.53 2.75 2.69
CA ASN A 65 -5.72 4.13 3.14
C ASN A 65 -4.65 4.55 4.15
N ASN A 66 -4.32 3.67 5.10
CA ASN A 66 -3.28 3.91 6.08
C ASN A 66 -1.90 4.02 5.42
N MET A 67 -1.57 3.12 4.50
CA MET A 67 -0.33 3.17 3.71
C MET A 67 -0.23 4.46 2.90
N ALA A 68 -1.28 4.80 2.13
CA ALA A 68 -1.30 6.01 1.33
C ALA A 68 -1.09 7.27 2.18
N SER A 69 -1.69 7.32 3.36
CA SER A 69 -1.53 8.47 4.27
C SER A 69 -0.13 8.57 4.85
N SER A 70 0.56 7.45 5.03
CA SER A 70 1.85 7.40 5.72
C SER A 70 3.04 7.63 4.78
N ILE A 71 3.05 7.03 3.58
CA ILE A 71 4.24 6.97 2.73
C ILE A 71 4.13 7.70 1.40
N THR A 72 3.01 8.36 1.10
CA THR A 72 2.81 9.06 -0.19
C THR A 72 3.87 10.13 -0.47
N GLY A 73 4.46 10.72 0.56
CA GLY A 73 5.51 11.73 0.43
C GLY A 73 6.91 11.20 0.11
N MET A 74 7.11 9.89 0.02
CA MET A 74 8.41 9.32 -0.30
C MET A 74 8.75 9.50 -1.78
N ILE A 75 9.77 10.33 -2.04
CA ILE A 75 10.29 10.56 -3.38
C ILE A 75 11.42 9.59 -3.74
N CYS A 76 11.59 9.32 -5.02
CA CYS A 76 12.71 8.56 -5.54
C CYS A 76 13.92 9.48 -5.73
N ASP A 77 15.03 9.11 -5.13
CA ASP A 77 16.34 9.80 -5.28
C ASP A 77 17.34 8.98 -6.11
N GLY A 78 16.85 8.05 -6.90
CA GLY A 78 17.64 7.09 -7.66
C GLY A 78 17.99 5.82 -6.86
N GLY A 79 18.47 4.79 -7.57
CA GLY A 79 18.83 3.52 -6.94
C GLY A 79 20.14 3.64 -6.16
N ASN A 80 20.05 3.84 -4.86
CA ASN A 80 21.21 3.98 -3.99
C ASN A 80 20.99 3.24 -2.64
N GLN A 81 21.95 3.30 -1.73
CA GLN A 81 21.88 2.64 -0.43
C GLN A 81 20.70 3.16 0.43
N GLY A 82 20.26 4.39 0.23
CA GLY A 82 19.09 4.97 0.89
C GLY A 82 17.78 4.23 0.57
N CYS A 83 17.70 3.55 -0.58
CA CYS A 83 16.54 2.73 -0.93
C CYS A 83 16.30 1.60 0.08
N THR A 84 17.35 1.04 0.70
CA THR A 84 17.21 0.04 1.75
C THR A 84 16.45 0.61 2.95
N MET A 85 16.80 1.81 3.38
CA MET A 85 16.12 2.47 4.50
C MET A 85 14.67 2.83 4.18
N LYS A 86 14.38 3.23 2.93
CA LYS A 86 12.99 3.44 2.47
C LYS A 86 12.21 2.13 2.46
N GLY A 87 12.85 1.02 2.10
CA GLY A 87 12.26 -0.32 2.21
C GLY A 87 11.93 -0.69 3.65
N VAL A 88 12.87 -0.47 4.59
CA VAL A 88 12.64 -0.71 6.02
C VAL A 88 11.45 0.12 6.52
N ALA A 89 11.45 1.42 6.26
CA ALA A 89 10.36 2.31 6.67
C ALA A 89 9.01 1.89 6.08
N ALA A 90 8.99 1.44 4.83
CA ALA A 90 7.76 0.95 4.19
C ALA A 90 7.28 -0.37 4.82
N CYS A 91 8.18 -1.27 5.18
CA CYS A 91 7.85 -2.52 5.88
C CYS A 91 7.26 -2.24 7.26
N ASP A 92 7.90 -1.40 8.05
CA ASP A 92 7.40 -1.04 9.39
C ASP A 92 6.02 -0.38 9.30
N THR A 93 5.85 0.56 8.36
CA THR A 93 4.56 1.21 8.10
C THR A 93 3.50 0.20 7.67
N ALA A 94 3.86 -0.79 6.84
CA ALA A 94 2.93 -1.80 6.37
C ALA A 94 2.40 -2.66 7.52
N PHE A 95 3.27 -3.14 8.40
CA PHE A 95 2.83 -3.91 9.57
C PHE A 95 1.91 -3.11 10.48
N ARG A 96 2.25 -1.84 10.76
CA ARG A 96 1.40 -0.95 11.55
C ARG A 96 0.06 -0.66 10.88
N SER A 97 0.08 -0.39 9.58
CA SER A 97 -1.14 -0.14 8.80
C SER A 97 -2.09 -1.33 8.83
N VAL A 98 -1.56 -2.54 8.76
CA VAL A 98 -2.35 -3.78 8.86
C VAL A 98 -2.92 -3.97 10.26
N GLU A 99 -2.11 -3.79 11.30
CA GLU A 99 -2.58 -3.91 12.69
C GLU A 99 -3.74 -2.97 12.96
N PHE A 100 -3.60 -1.70 12.59
CA PHE A 100 -4.68 -0.72 12.73
C PHE A 100 -5.91 -1.09 11.90
N ALA A 101 -5.73 -1.52 10.66
CA ALA A 101 -6.84 -1.88 9.79
C ALA A 101 -7.65 -3.06 10.34
N LEU A 102 -6.99 -4.07 10.91
CA LEU A 102 -7.65 -5.23 11.52
C LEU A 102 -8.44 -4.85 12.79
N GLU A 103 -8.03 -3.81 13.49
CA GLU A 103 -8.74 -3.23 14.63
C GLU A 103 -9.80 -2.19 14.22
N GLY A 104 -9.99 -1.98 12.91
CA GLY A 104 -10.95 -1.02 12.37
C GLY A 104 -10.46 0.43 12.38
N VAL A 105 -9.19 0.66 12.76
CA VAL A 105 -8.57 1.99 12.75
C VAL A 105 -8.02 2.31 11.38
N HIS A 106 -8.51 3.36 10.77
CA HIS A 106 -8.10 3.76 9.42
C HIS A 106 -8.24 5.26 9.21
N ILE A 107 -7.46 5.77 8.27
CA ILE A 107 -7.62 7.13 7.78
C ILE A 107 -8.78 7.14 6.77
N ASP A 108 -9.75 8.04 7.00
CA ASP A 108 -10.92 8.14 6.12
C ASP A 108 -10.49 8.63 4.72
N LYS A 109 -11.19 8.14 3.71
CA LYS A 109 -11.03 8.51 2.30
C LYS A 109 -10.97 10.02 2.07
N LEU A 110 -11.81 10.77 2.77
CA LEU A 110 -11.85 12.22 2.73
C LEU A 110 -10.56 12.89 3.22
N MET A 111 -9.86 12.27 4.16
CA MET A 111 -8.62 12.82 4.72
C MET A 111 -7.41 12.60 3.80
N VAL A 112 -7.37 11.50 3.08
CA VAL A 112 -6.30 11.21 2.10
C VAL A 112 -6.44 12.07 0.84
N SER A 113 -7.67 12.47 0.51
CA SER A 113 -7.97 13.19 -0.74
C SER A 113 -8.18 14.69 -0.58
N THR A 114 -8.51 15.17 0.62
CA THR A 114 -8.83 16.58 0.85
C THR A 114 -7.69 17.34 1.54
N GLY A 115 -6.53 17.41 0.93
CA GLY A 115 -5.95 18.74 0.94
C GLY A 115 -6.99 19.64 0.28
N ARG A 116 -7.43 20.70 0.93
CA ARG A 116 -8.49 21.67 0.60
C ARG A 116 -8.38 22.32 -0.81
N HIS A 117 -7.62 21.70 -1.70
CA HIS A 117 -7.42 22.08 -3.08
C HIS A 117 -8.01 21.03 -4.02
N ARG A 118 -9.20 21.31 -4.46
CA ARG A 118 -10.04 20.64 -5.48
C ARG A 118 -9.33 20.28 -6.80
N LYS A 119 -8.01 20.40 -6.90
CA LYS A 119 -7.24 20.22 -8.14
C LYS A 119 -6.05 19.24 -8.07
N ARG A 120 -5.77 18.64 -6.92
CA ARG A 120 -4.72 17.61 -6.83
C ARG A 120 -5.28 16.35 -6.19
N ARG A 121 -5.98 15.58 -6.96
CA ARG A 121 -6.32 14.20 -6.60
C ARG A 121 -5.00 13.46 -6.39
N CYS A 122 -4.85 12.76 -5.26
CA CYS A 122 -3.73 11.86 -5.07
C CYS A 122 -3.82 10.77 -6.14
N ALA A 123 -2.78 10.61 -6.96
CA ALA A 123 -2.79 9.65 -8.05
C ALA A 123 -3.18 8.23 -7.59
N ILE A 124 -2.77 7.84 -6.37
CA ILE A 124 -3.15 6.56 -5.77
C ILE A 124 -4.66 6.50 -5.48
N TRP A 125 -5.26 7.62 -5.10
CA TRP A 125 -6.68 7.70 -4.80
C TRP A 125 -7.56 7.63 -6.07
N ASP A 126 -7.20 8.38 -7.09
CA ASP A 126 -7.87 8.30 -8.41
C ASP A 126 -7.77 6.90 -9.00
N LEU A 127 -6.71 6.21 -8.69
CA LEU A 127 -6.41 4.86 -9.05
C LEU A 127 -7.37 3.84 -8.44
N LEU A 128 -7.63 3.96 -7.14
CA LEU A 128 -8.47 3.03 -6.38
C LEU A 128 -9.97 3.28 -6.59
N HIS A 129 -10.34 4.45 -7.13
CA HIS A 129 -11.74 4.90 -7.18
C HIS A 129 -12.24 5.27 -8.58
N ARG A 130 -11.50 5.05 -9.65
CA ARG A 130 -12.07 5.08 -11.00
C ARG A 130 -13.02 3.89 -11.16
N ARG A 131 -14.26 4.13 -10.77
CA ARG A 131 -15.38 3.29 -11.15
C ARG A 131 -15.77 3.61 -12.60
N GLU A 132 -15.04 3.08 -13.55
CA GLU A 132 -15.51 2.91 -14.92
C GLU A 132 -15.09 1.51 -15.35
N TRP A 133 -15.94 0.57 -15.04
CA TRP A 133 -16.04 -0.75 -15.66
C TRP A 133 -17.37 -0.81 -16.38
#